data_a27443ba90dabdfc55c76ef254a27bae
#
_entry.id   a27443ba90dabdfc55c76ef254a27bae
#
_cell.length_a   1.000
_cell.length_b   1.000
_cell.length_c   1.000
_cell.angle_alpha   90.00
_cell.angle_beta   90.00
_cell.angle_gamma   90.00
#
_symmetry.space_group_name_H-M   'P 1'
#
loop_
_entity.id
_entity.type
_entity.pdbx_description
1 polymer ?
#
loop_
_entity_poly.entity_id
_entity_poly.type
_entity_poly.pdbx_seq_one_letter_code
_entity_poly.pdbx_strand_id
1 'polypeptide(L)' 'MENEWVVIARFTDDVRSQVAVERLMSSGIDAVAVDKRDRIYRIGDIELFVHRDNVLRAKEIIKDL' A
#
# COMPACT_ATOMS: atom_id res chain seq x y z
N MET A 1 9.06 13.99 11.39
CA MET A 1 8.01 14.59 10.58
C MET A 1 6.74 13.81 10.76
N GLU A 2 5.66 14.52 11.06
CA GLU A 2 4.41 13.87 11.45
C GLU A 2 3.67 13.21 10.30
N ASN A 3 3.93 13.65 9.06
CA ASN A 3 3.20 13.17 7.89
C ASN A 3 4.09 12.33 6.97
N GLU A 4 5.01 11.62 7.56
CA GLU A 4 5.90 10.79 6.79
C GLU A 4 5.18 9.58 6.21
N TRP A 5 5.33 9.36 4.89
CA TRP A 5 4.77 8.20 4.20
C TRP A 5 5.75 7.03 4.28
N VAL A 6 5.23 5.85 4.59
CA VAL A 6 6.04 4.65 4.79
C VAL A 6 5.46 3.51 3.96
N VAL A 7 6.33 2.75 3.30
CA VAL A 7 5.91 1.55 2.57
C VAL A 7 5.59 0.45 3.57
N ILE A 8 4.39 -0.11 3.49
CA ILE A 8 3.98 -1.20 4.39
C ILE A 8 3.80 -2.52 3.66
N ALA A 9 3.68 -2.50 2.35
CA ALA A 9 3.49 -3.72 1.57
C ALA A 9 3.89 -3.49 0.13
N ARG A 10 4.20 -4.58 -0.56
CA ARG A 10 4.47 -4.56 -2.00
C ARG A 10 3.63 -5.64 -2.66
N PHE A 11 3.06 -5.29 -3.81
CA PHE A 11 2.23 -6.21 -4.58
C PHE A 11 2.75 -6.30 -6.00
N THR A 12 2.52 -7.44 -6.63
CA THR A 12 2.90 -7.63 -8.03
C THR A 12 1.72 -7.46 -8.98
N ASP A 13 0.50 -7.41 -8.46
CA ASP A 13 -0.70 -7.25 -9.27
C ASP A 13 -1.56 -6.08 -8.80
N ASP A 14 -2.32 -5.52 -9.74
CA ASP A 14 -3.16 -4.35 -9.47
C ASP A 14 -4.32 -4.65 -8.54
N VAL A 15 -4.89 -5.86 -8.66
CA VAL A 15 -6.10 -6.19 -7.91
C VAL A 15 -5.86 -6.15 -6.42
N ARG A 16 -4.79 -6.81 -5.96
CA ARG A 16 -4.48 -6.84 -4.53
C ARG A 16 -4.15 -5.47 -3.98
N SER A 17 -3.36 -4.69 -4.74
CA SER A 17 -3.00 -3.35 -4.29
C SER A 17 -4.23 -2.46 -4.17
N GLN A 18 -5.15 -2.56 -5.12
CA GLN A 18 -6.38 -1.78 -5.08
C GLN A 18 -7.28 -2.19 -3.93
N VAL A 19 -7.42 -3.48 -3.68
CA VAL A 19 -8.20 -3.99 -2.54
C VAL A 19 -7.61 -3.45 -1.23
N ALA A 20 -6.28 -3.47 -1.12
CA ALA A 20 -5.62 -2.97 0.08
C ALA A 20 -5.92 -1.48 0.30
N VAL A 21 -5.79 -0.66 -0.73
CA VAL A 21 -6.09 0.76 -0.64
C VAL A 21 -7.54 1.01 -0.22
N GLU A 22 -8.47 0.34 -0.89
CA GLU A 22 -9.89 0.51 -0.59
C GLU A 22 -10.22 0.09 0.85
N ARG A 23 -9.64 -1.02 1.29
CA ARG A 23 -9.87 -1.52 2.64
C ARG A 23 -9.36 -0.54 3.70
N LEU A 24 -8.17 0.01 3.47
CA LEU A 24 -7.59 0.99 4.37
C LEU A 24 -8.39 2.27 4.41
N MET A 25 -8.79 2.77 3.25
CA MET A 25 -9.58 4.00 3.18
C MET A 25 -10.94 3.82 3.86
N SER A 26 -11.56 2.65 3.71
CA SER A 26 -12.81 2.34 4.40
C SER A 26 -12.64 2.31 5.91
N SER A 27 -11.43 2.07 6.38
CA SER A 27 -11.10 2.06 7.82
C SER A 27 -10.63 3.43 8.31
N GLY A 28 -10.69 4.46 7.46
CA GLY A 28 -10.28 5.81 7.85
C GLY A 28 -8.78 6.04 7.78
N ILE A 29 -8.05 5.18 7.07
CA ILE A 29 -6.59 5.32 6.91
C ILE A 29 -6.28 5.75 5.49
N ASP A 30 -5.60 6.88 5.33
CA ASP A 30 -5.13 7.32 4.01
C ASP A 30 -4.06 6.37 3.51
N ALA A 31 -4.21 5.91 2.28
CA ALA A 31 -3.26 4.99 1.67
C ALA A 31 -3.06 5.35 0.20
N VAL A 32 -1.83 5.17 -0.27
CA VAL A 32 -1.46 5.45 -1.65
C VAL A 32 -0.68 4.27 -2.20
N ALA A 33 -1.07 3.82 -3.39
CA ALA A 33 -0.33 2.78 -4.10
C ALA A 33 0.45 3.44 -5.23
N VAL A 34 1.75 3.20 -5.26
CA VAL A 34 2.64 3.73 -6.29
C VAL A 34 3.15 2.56 -7.13
N ASP A 35 2.83 2.57 -8.40
CA ASP A 35 3.24 1.53 -9.33
C ASP A 35 4.66 1.81 -9.81
N LYS A 36 5.59 0.97 -9.40
CA LYS A 36 7.00 1.07 -9.79
C LYS A 36 7.43 -0.02 -10.74
N ARG A 37 6.45 -0.74 -11.32
CA ARG A 37 6.76 -1.81 -12.28
C ARG A 37 7.23 -1.22 -13.60
N ASP A 38 8.23 -1.87 -14.19
CA ASP A 38 8.69 -1.53 -15.53
C ASP A 38 7.75 -2.18 -16.53
N ARG A 39 7.15 -1.40 -17.42
CA ARG A 39 6.18 -1.88 -18.38
C ARG A 39 6.80 -2.77 -19.45
N ILE A 40 8.06 -2.53 -19.78
CA ILE A 40 8.76 -3.29 -20.81
C ILE A 40 9.22 -4.64 -20.28
N TYR A 41 9.87 -4.63 -19.13
CA TYR A 41 10.45 -5.83 -18.54
C TYR A 41 9.55 -6.53 -17.53
N ARG A 42 8.48 -5.87 -17.12
CA ARG A 42 7.52 -6.39 -16.14
C ARG A 42 8.18 -6.75 -14.81
N ILE A 43 9.13 -5.95 -14.40
CA ILE A 43 9.82 -6.11 -13.12
C ILE A 43 9.49 -4.94 -12.22
N GLY A 44 9.60 -5.17 -10.92
CA GLY A 44 9.29 -4.17 -9.92
C GLY A 44 7.96 -4.45 -9.25
N ASP A 45 7.62 -3.58 -8.31
CA ASP A 45 6.47 -3.77 -7.44
C ASP A 45 5.56 -2.54 -7.43
N ILE A 46 4.33 -2.76 -6.98
CA ILE A 46 3.43 -1.68 -6.58
C ILE A 46 3.64 -1.51 -5.08
N GLU A 47 4.09 -0.33 -4.66
CA GLU A 47 4.37 -0.06 -3.25
C GLU A 47 3.17 0.63 -2.62
N LEU A 48 2.75 0.11 -1.45
CA LEU A 48 1.64 0.66 -0.69
C LEU A 48 2.18 1.49 0.46
N PHE A 49 1.78 2.77 0.48
CA PHE A 49 2.20 3.73 1.50
C PHE A 49 1.06 4.11 2.42
N VAL A 50 1.38 4.25 3.69
CA VAL A 50 0.48 4.88 4.67
C VAL A 50 1.30 5.85 5.50
N HIS A 51 0.66 6.72 6.24
CA HIS A 51 1.35 7.58 7.19
C HIS A 51 1.96 6.74 8.30
N ARG A 52 3.11 7.16 8.78
CA ARG A 52 3.87 6.44 9.79
C ARG A 52 3.04 6.07 11.02
N ASP A 53 2.16 6.96 11.45
CA ASP A 53 1.35 6.74 12.65
C ASP A 53 0.33 5.60 12.48
N ASN A 54 0.06 5.20 11.25
CA ASN A 54 -0.95 4.18 10.94
C ASN A 54 -0.36 2.83 10.56
N VAL A 55 0.97 2.67 10.63
CA VAL A 55 1.65 1.47 10.11
C VAL A 55 1.13 0.19 10.75
N LEU A 56 1.10 0.12 12.07
CA LEU A 56 0.70 -1.12 12.75
C LEU A 56 -0.76 -1.46 12.46
N ARG A 57 -1.63 -0.46 12.52
CA ARG A 57 -3.04 -0.66 12.26
C ARG A 57 -3.29 -1.08 10.81
N ALA A 58 -2.59 -0.43 9.88
CA ALA A 58 -2.74 -0.74 8.46
C ALA A 58 -2.28 -2.16 8.15
N LYS A 59 -1.15 -2.58 8.71
CA LYS A 59 -0.65 -3.95 8.50
C LYS A 59 -1.63 -4.99 9.01
N GLU A 60 -2.29 -4.72 10.13
CA GLU A 60 -3.29 -5.63 10.66
C GLU A 60 -4.49 -5.76 9.73
N ILE A 61 -4.93 -4.63 9.16
CA ILE A 61 -6.09 -4.60 8.27
C ILE A 61 -5.86 -5.40 6.98
N ILE A 62 -4.65 -5.37 6.46
CA ILE A 62 -4.34 -6.02 5.17
C ILE A 62 -3.54 -7.30 5.31
N LYS A 63 -3.44 -7.86 6.49
CA LYS A 63 -2.55 -9.00 6.74
C LYS A 63 -2.85 -10.26 5.92
N ASP A 64 -4.08 -10.38 5.42
CA ASP A 64 -4.50 -11.52 4.61
C ASP A 64 -4.25 -11.31 3.11
N LEU A 65 -3.70 -10.18 2.74
CA LEU A 65 -3.41 -9.88 1.34
C LEU A 65 -1.92 -10.15 0.95
#